data_b08654953939d682d7d2221e336ab5ec
#
_entry.id   b08654953939d682d7d2221e336ab5ec
#
_cell.length_a   1.000
_cell.length_b   1.000
_cell.length_c   1.000
_cell.angle_alpha   90.00
_cell.angle_beta   90.00
_cell.angle_gamma   90.00
#
_symmetry.space_group_name_H-M   'P 1'
#
loop_
_entity.id
_entity.type
_entity.pdbx_description
1 polymer ?
#
loop_
_entity_poly.entity_id
_entity_poly.type
_entity_poly.pdbx_seq_one_letter_code
_entity_poly.pdbx_strand_id
1 'polypeptide(L)'
;DSLAIDVRFPVANLEALLARLHYVEDHTSQGSLAVVIWTTTPWTLPANQAVAVNPGLDYAVVQVDTDHGQERLLVAKPLLKDSLVRWQIECYRVIACGPGSALEGLMLHHPFYDREVPVILDDHVTTEAGTGAVHIAPAHGQEDYAVGSRYDLKVDNPVGPDGRFLPDTPLFASLHVFAANGRVIDTLKAQGMLLRITRINHSYPHCWRHKTPVIFRTTPQWFISMEQHGLRARALEEIKKVRFTPDWGEARLQDMVAKRPDWCISRQRYWGVPITLFTHKQTGELHPDTLELMEQAAQRIERGGIDAWWELDPIELLGTDAADYVKVKDTLDVWFDSG
;
A
#
# COMPACT_ATOMS: atom_id res chain seq x y z
N ASP A 1 6.15 11.87 -17.76
CA ASP A 1 7.37 12.19 -17.00
C ASP A 1 7.05 12.23 -15.52
N SER A 2 7.86 11.58 -14.69
CA SER A 2 7.75 11.59 -13.22
C SER A 2 9.08 11.97 -12.58
N LEU A 3 9.00 12.52 -11.37
CA LEU A 3 10.18 12.65 -10.51
C LEU A 3 10.40 11.31 -9.81
N ALA A 4 11.61 10.79 -9.89
CA ALA A 4 12.08 9.69 -9.08
C ALA A 4 13.08 10.23 -8.05
N ILE A 5 13.00 9.72 -6.84
CA ILE A 5 13.87 10.16 -5.73
C ILE A 5 14.55 8.97 -5.06
N ASP A 6 15.81 9.19 -4.68
CA ASP A 6 16.57 8.30 -3.80
C ASP A 6 16.54 8.89 -2.39
N VAL A 7 16.11 8.11 -1.39
CA VAL A 7 15.87 8.58 -0.02
C VAL A 7 16.62 7.72 0.98
N ARG A 8 17.28 8.39 1.92
CA ARG A 8 17.96 7.75 3.05
C ARG A 8 16.97 7.37 4.13
N PHE A 9 17.06 6.12 4.59
CA PHE A 9 16.45 5.62 5.82
C PHE A 9 17.57 5.28 6.78
N PRO A 10 17.89 6.15 7.74
CA PRO A 10 19.01 5.92 8.67
C PRO A 10 18.79 4.66 9.50
N VAL A 11 19.87 3.90 9.69
CA VAL A 11 19.82 2.67 10.50
C VAL A 11 19.83 3.06 11.98
N ALA A 12 18.85 2.55 12.74
CA ALA A 12 18.70 2.86 14.16
C ALA A 12 19.83 2.25 14.99
N ASN A 13 20.29 1.03 14.66
CA ASN A 13 21.37 0.36 15.34
C ASN A 13 22.43 -0.13 14.35
N LEU A 14 23.48 0.66 14.22
CA LEU A 14 24.61 0.40 13.33
C LEU A 14 25.36 -0.88 13.68
N GLU A 15 25.62 -1.12 14.95
CA GLU A 15 26.39 -2.29 15.41
C GLU A 15 25.62 -3.58 15.09
N ALA A 16 24.29 -3.58 15.31
CA ALA A 16 23.44 -4.71 14.99
C ALA A 16 23.44 -5.04 13.50
N LEU A 17 23.49 -4.05 12.61
CA LEU A 17 23.59 -4.28 11.16
C LEU A 17 24.96 -4.82 10.79
N LEU A 18 26.03 -4.18 11.25
CA LEU A 18 27.39 -4.55 10.88
C LEU A 18 27.76 -5.95 11.39
N ALA A 19 27.23 -6.37 12.54
CA ALA A 19 27.41 -7.72 13.08
C ALA A 19 26.78 -8.82 12.20
N ARG A 20 25.83 -8.50 11.33
CA ARG A 20 25.14 -9.44 10.43
C ARG A 20 25.77 -9.52 9.03
N LEU A 21 26.74 -8.65 8.74
CA LEU A 21 27.40 -8.55 7.45
C LEU A 21 28.84 -9.02 7.53
N HIS A 22 29.40 -9.43 6.39
CA HIS A 22 30.80 -9.78 6.26
C HIS A 22 31.60 -8.53 5.87
N TYR A 23 32.59 -8.18 6.68
CA TYR A 23 33.53 -7.10 6.35
C TYR A 23 34.45 -7.48 5.20
N VAL A 24 34.64 -6.55 4.27
CA VAL A 24 35.53 -6.70 3.13
C VAL A 24 36.90 -6.06 3.39
N GLU A 25 36.92 -4.99 4.21
CA GLU A 25 38.14 -4.25 4.56
C GLU A 25 38.11 -3.74 6.01
N ASP A 26 39.27 -3.26 6.49
CA ASP A 26 39.54 -2.84 7.87
C ASP A 26 38.67 -1.64 8.34
N HIS A 27 38.37 -1.59 9.63
CA HIS A 27 37.29 -0.90 10.32
C HIS A 27 37.38 0.65 10.43
N THR A 28 37.94 1.36 9.45
CA THR A 28 38.08 2.83 9.50
C THR A 28 36.91 3.62 8.92
N SER A 29 35.77 2.97 8.66
CA SER A 29 34.60 3.65 8.07
C SER A 29 33.94 4.61 9.07
N GLN A 30 33.55 5.81 8.60
CA GLN A 30 32.96 6.87 9.41
C GLN A 30 31.63 7.35 8.83
N GLY A 31 30.89 8.08 9.66
CA GLY A 31 29.62 8.70 9.28
C GLY A 31 28.38 7.82 9.60
N SER A 32 27.21 8.36 9.34
CA SER A 32 25.93 7.65 9.47
C SER A 32 25.79 6.54 8.42
N LEU A 33 24.94 5.55 8.70
CA LEU A 33 24.61 4.52 7.74
C LEU A 33 23.10 4.59 7.43
N ALA A 34 22.76 4.58 6.15
CA ALA A 34 21.38 4.56 5.71
C ALA A 34 21.13 3.47 4.66
N VAL A 35 19.96 2.86 4.72
CA VAL A 35 19.40 2.10 3.60
C VAL A 35 18.84 3.10 2.61
N VAL A 36 19.18 2.98 1.33
CA VAL A 36 18.68 3.89 0.31
C VAL A 36 17.54 3.24 -0.44
N ILE A 37 16.35 3.84 -0.41
CA ILE A 37 15.21 3.44 -1.25
C ILE A 37 15.12 4.34 -2.48
N TRP A 38 14.46 3.84 -3.52
CA TRP A 38 14.13 4.58 -4.71
C TRP A 38 12.63 4.52 -4.96
N THR A 39 12.00 5.68 -5.24
CA THR A 39 10.57 5.74 -5.53
C THR A 39 10.21 6.79 -6.56
N THR A 40 9.17 6.53 -7.35
CA THR A 40 8.55 7.47 -8.30
C THR A 40 7.29 8.14 -7.74
N THR A 41 6.88 7.75 -6.53
CA THR A 41 5.67 8.21 -5.84
C THR A 41 6.00 8.80 -4.46
N PRO A 42 6.68 9.96 -4.39
CA PRO A 42 7.09 10.54 -3.10
C PRO A 42 5.95 10.74 -2.10
N TRP A 43 4.74 11.01 -2.60
CA TRP A 43 3.55 11.24 -1.77
C TRP A 43 3.12 10.01 -0.94
N THR A 44 3.63 8.80 -1.22
CA THR A 44 3.31 7.61 -0.39
C THR A 44 4.20 7.47 0.84
N LEU A 45 5.33 8.19 0.91
CA LEU A 45 6.24 8.15 2.06
C LEU A 45 5.58 8.48 3.41
N PRO A 46 4.63 9.41 3.53
CA PRO A 46 3.91 9.63 4.79
C PRO A 46 3.22 8.38 5.35
N ALA A 47 2.81 7.47 4.48
CA ALA A 47 2.16 6.19 4.85
C ALA A 47 3.15 5.01 4.96
N ASN A 48 4.46 5.24 4.86
CA ASN A 48 5.46 4.19 4.95
C ASN A 48 5.38 3.42 6.28
N GLN A 49 5.46 2.07 6.24
CA GLN A 49 5.42 1.20 7.42
C GLN A 49 6.65 0.28 7.53
N ALA A 50 7.39 0.08 6.43
CA ALA A 50 8.57 -0.78 6.38
C ALA A 50 9.44 -0.44 5.16
N VAL A 51 10.62 -1.05 5.11
CA VAL A 51 11.45 -1.12 3.90
C VAL A 51 11.66 -2.59 3.56
N ALA A 52 11.26 -3.00 2.35
CA ALA A 52 11.45 -4.36 1.86
C ALA A 52 12.79 -4.51 1.14
N VAL A 53 13.44 -5.66 1.38
CA VAL A 53 14.65 -6.11 0.67
C VAL A 53 14.45 -7.54 0.17
N ASN A 54 15.15 -7.93 -0.89
CA ASN A 54 15.05 -9.29 -1.41
C ASN A 54 15.99 -10.24 -0.64
N PRO A 55 15.48 -11.32 -0.04
CA PRO A 55 16.29 -12.26 0.73
C PRO A 55 17.39 -12.95 -0.07
N GLY A 56 17.18 -13.17 -1.38
CA GLY A 56 18.09 -13.85 -2.29
C GLY A 56 19.16 -12.95 -2.93
N LEU A 57 19.13 -11.64 -2.70
CA LEU A 57 20.13 -10.71 -3.22
C LEU A 57 21.23 -10.43 -2.18
N ASP A 58 22.45 -10.21 -2.67
CA ASP A 58 23.54 -9.65 -1.86
C ASP A 58 23.41 -8.13 -1.78
N TYR A 59 23.64 -7.56 -0.59
CA TYR A 59 23.69 -6.14 -0.31
C TYR A 59 25.10 -5.72 0.07
N ALA A 60 25.48 -4.52 -0.33
CA ALA A 60 26.75 -3.91 -0.03
C ALA A 60 26.57 -2.62 0.76
N VAL A 61 27.38 -2.44 1.80
CA VAL A 61 27.57 -1.17 2.48
C VAL A 61 28.77 -0.49 1.84
N VAL A 62 28.55 0.70 1.31
CA VAL A 62 29.61 1.50 0.68
C VAL A 62 29.87 2.78 1.47
N GLN A 63 31.14 3.06 1.71
CA GLN A 63 31.60 4.36 2.20
C GLN A 63 31.70 5.32 1.02
N VAL A 64 31.10 6.49 1.15
CA VAL A 64 31.08 7.54 0.13
C VAL A 64 31.32 8.91 0.74
N ASP A 65 31.79 9.85 -0.08
CA ASP A 65 31.83 11.26 0.25
C ASP A 65 30.69 11.97 -0.47
N THR A 66 29.84 12.66 0.27
CA THR A 66 28.71 13.43 -0.25
C THR A 66 28.78 14.89 0.21
N ASP A 67 27.84 15.72 -0.25
CA ASP A 67 27.70 17.11 0.22
C ASP A 67 27.45 17.22 1.74
N HIS A 68 27.03 16.12 2.38
CA HIS A 68 26.83 16.00 3.82
C HIS A 68 28.05 15.44 4.58
N GLY A 69 29.19 15.24 3.88
CA GLY A 69 30.39 14.61 4.43
C GLY A 69 30.46 13.11 4.17
N GLN A 70 31.27 12.41 4.99
CA GLN A 70 31.40 10.96 4.88
C GLN A 70 30.15 10.23 5.41
N GLU A 71 29.60 9.36 4.60
CA GLU A 71 28.45 8.55 4.98
C GLU A 71 28.56 7.12 4.42
N ARG A 72 27.75 6.23 4.94
CA ARG A 72 27.64 4.83 4.50
C ARG A 72 26.28 4.57 3.94
N LEU A 73 26.22 3.98 2.76
CA LEU A 73 24.97 3.69 2.06
C LEU A 73 24.87 2.18 1.82
N LEU A 74 23.71 1.60 2.12
CA LEU A 74 23.37 0.20 1.84
C LEU A 74 22.51 0.11 0.60
N VAL A 75 22.95 -0.72 -0.35
CA VAL A 75 22.29 -0.94 -1.66
C VAL A 75 22.52 -2.38 -2.11
N ALA A 76 21.58 -2.92 -2.91
CA ALA A 76 21.80 -4.25 -3.51
C ALA A 76 23.02 -4.25 -4.42
N LYS A 77 23.89 -5.23 -4.24
CA LYS A 77 25.19 -5.34 -4.95
C LYS A 77 25.05 -5.34 -6.49
N PRO A 78 24.05 -5.98 -7.09
CA PRO A 78 23.83 -5.88 -8.55
C PRO A 78 23.52 -4.47 -9.04
N LEU A 79 22.88 -3.64 -8.20
CA LEU A 79 22.48 -2.28 -8.55
C LEU A 79 23.49 -1.20 -8.09
N LEU A 80 24.58 -1.59 -7.46
CA LEU A 80 25.56 -0.66 -6.87
C LEU A 80 26.12 0.32 -7.90
N LYS A 81 26.60 -0.17 -9.04
CA LYS A 81 27.22 0.70 -10.06
C LYS A 81 26.23 1.72 -10.63
N ASP A 82 25.03 1.27 -10.98
CA ASP A 82 23.99 2.14 -11.55
C ASP A 82 23.49 3.17 -10.54
N SER A 83 23.42 2.79 -9.27
CA SER A 83 23.08 3.70 -8.17
C SER A 83 24.14 4.77 -7.98
N LEU A 84 25.44 4.43 -7.94
CA LEU A 84 26.52 5.38 -7.79
C LEU A 84 26.59 6.37 -8.96
N VAL A 85 26.40 5.89 -10.21
CA VAL A 85 26.30 6.76 -11.39
C VAL A 85 25.13 7.73 -11.26
N ARG A 86 23.94 7.23 -10.86
CA ARG A 86 22.75 8.06 -10.64
C ARG A 86 22.96 9.09 -9.55
N TRP A 87 23.68 8.76 -8.49
CA TRP A 87 24.02 9.65 -7.38
C TRP A 87 25.17 10.59 -7.70
N GLN A 88 25.88 10.40 -8.83
CA GLN A 88 27.08 11.16 -9.23
C GLN A 88 28.24 11.00 -8.21
N ILE A 89 28.39 9.80 -7.68
CA ILE A 89 29.47 9.42 -6.75
C ILE A 89 30.51 8.62 -7.52
N GLU A 90 31.71 9.19 -7.67
CA GLU A 90 32.82 8.56 -8.39
C GLU A 90 33.74 7.76 -7.45
N CYS A 91 33.94 8.27 -6.24
CA CYS A 91 34.83 7.66 -5.25
C CYS A 91 34.00 6.93 -4.19
N TYR A 92 34.19 5.64 -4.08
CA TYR A 92 33.55 4.81 -3.06
C TYR A 92 34.44 3.64 -2.64
N ARG A 93 34.14 3.09 -1.48
CA ARG A 93 34.76 1.87 -0.97
C ARG A 93 33.69 0.94 -0.41
N VAL A 94 33.71 -0.33 -0.84
CA VAL A 94 32.82 -1.35 -0.25
C VAL A 94 33.42 -1.82 1.07
N ILE A 95 32.71 -1.64 2.17
CA ILE A 95 33.20 -1.96 3.53
C ILE A 95 32.60 -3.24 4.08
N ALA A 96 31.38 -3.60 3.71
CA ALA A 96 30.75 -4.85 4.14
C ALA A 96 29.76 -5.34 3.08
N CYS A 97 29.50 -6.63 3.07
CA CYS A 97 28.50 -7.29 2.22
C CYS A 97 27.77 -8.39 2.99
N GLY A 98 26.56 -8.71 2.56
CA GLY A 98 25.82 -9.84 3.08
C GLY A 98 24.50 -10.07 2.36
N PRO A 99 23.86 -11.23 2.58
CA PRO A 99 22.58 -11.54 1.96
C PRO A 99 21.47 -10.67 2.54
N GLY A 100 20.45 -10.36 1.71
CA GLY A 100 19.28 -9.61 2.16
C GLY A 100 18.54 -10.25 3.34
N SER A 101 18.56 -11.59 3.40
CA SER A 101 17.98 -12.32 4.55
C SER A 101 18.62 -11.96 5.90
N ALA A 102 19.86 -11.49 5.93
CA ALA A 102 20.53 -11.04 7.17
C ALA A 102 19.99 -9.68 7.65
N LEU A 103 19.29 -8.94 6.81
CA LEU A 103 18.80 -7.60 7.12
C LEU A 103 17.42 -7.59 7.79
N GLU A 104 16.72 -8.74 7.84
CA GLU A 104 15.37 -8.84 8.39
C GLU A 104 15.30 -8.36 9.85
N GLY A 105 14.26 -7.57 10.15
CA GLY A 105 14.01 -7.06 11.49
C GLY A 105 14.96 -5.96 11.96
N LEU A 106 15.86 -5.46 11.11
CA LEU A 106 16.61 -4.23 11.42
C LEU A 106 15.65 -3.04 11.45
N MET A 107 15.85 -2.12 12.39
CA MET A 107 15.03 -0.92 12.51
C MET A 107 15.73 0.26 11.82
N LEU A 108 14.93 1.03 11.08
CA LEU A 108 15.34 2.23 10.37
C LEU A 108 14.52 3.42 10.87
N HIS A 109 15.15 4.58 11.01
CA HIS A 109 14.43 5.81 11.26
C HIS A 109 13.67 6.25 9.99
N HIS A 110 12.41 6.61 10.16
CA HIS A 110 11.63 7.20 9.09
C HIS A 110 12.25 8.56 8.67
N PRO A 111 12.28 8.90 7.36
CA PRO A 111 13.08 10.05 6.89
C PRO A 111 12.59 11.44 7.34
N PHE A 112 11.38 11.55 7.89
CA PHE A 112 10.85 12.84 8.40
C PHE A 112 9.81 12.71 9.54
N TYR A 113 9.41 11.51 9.94
CA TYR A 113 8.60 11.31 11.14
C TYR A 113 9.43 10.69 12.26
N ASP A 114 9.12 11.05 13.49
CA ASP A 114 9.76 10.48 14.69
C ASP A 114 9.18 9.09 14.98
N ARG A 115 9.57 8.13 14.15
CA ARG A 115 9.24 6.70 14.30
C ARG A 115 10.28 5.83 13.62
N GLU A 116 10.35 4.58 14.07
CA GLU A 116 11.12 3.54 13.42
C GLU A 116 10.24 2.63 12.58
N VAL A 117 10.83 2.08 11.52
CA VAL A 117 10.19 1.12 10.61
C VAL A 117 11.11 -0.08 10.39
N PRO A 118 10.58 -1.32 10.35
CA PRO A 118 11.40 -2.50 10.18
C PRO A 118 11.86 -2.70 8.72
N VAL A 119 12.98 -3.37 8.57
CA VAL A 119 13.35 -4.04 7.31
C VAL A 119 12.63 -5.38 7.25
N ILE A 120 11.95 -5.65 6.16
CA ILE A 120 11.22 -6.90 5.89
C ILE A 120 11.71 -7.55 4.60
N LEU A 121 11.35 -8.81 4.39
CA LEU A 121 11.78 -9.58 3.23
C LEU A 121 10.64 -9.77 2.23
N ASP A 122 10.94 -9.53 0.94
CA ASP A 122 10.01 -9.86 -0.12
C ASP A 122 10.72 -10.09 -1.48
N ASP A 123 10.25 -11.10 -2.21
CA ASP A 123 10.80 -11.47 -3.53
C ASP A 123 10.36 -10.49 -4.65
N HIS A 124 9.34 -9.64 -4.42
CA HIS A 124 8.94 -8.62 -5.40
C HIS A 124 9.99 -7.52 -5.60
N VAL A 125 10.95 -7.40 -4.67
CA VAL A 125 12.09 -6.48 -4.84
C VAL A 125 13.03 -7.05 -5.90
N THR A 126 13.09 -6.37 -7.05
CA THR A 126 13.88 -6.81 -8.22
C THR A 126 15.15 -6.00 -8.40
N THR A 127 15.96 -6.44 -9.38
CA THR A 127 17.18 -5.73 -9.81
C THR A 127 17.02 -4.99 -11.12
N GLU A 128 15.79 -4.78 -11.59
CA GLU A 128 15.52 -4.07 -12.86
C GLU A 128 15.73 -2.57 -12.74
N ALA A 129 15.43 -2.00 -11.58
CA ALA A 129 15.60 -0.57 -11.32
C ALA A 129 15.76 -0.29 -9.81
N GLY A 130 16.15 0.93 -9.47
CA GLY A 130 16.18 1.40 -8.09
C GLY A 130 17.48 1.09 -7.36
N THR A 131 17.37 0.62 -6.12
CA THR A 131 18.48 0.36 -5.19
C THR A 131 18.44 -1.07 -4.61
N GLY A 132 17.39 -1.84 -4.90
CA GLY A 132 17.13 -3.13 -4.26
C GLY A 132 16.53 -3.01 -2.86
N ALA A 133 16.09 -1.82 -2.49
CA ALA A 133 15.28 -1.57 -1.29
C ALA A 133 14.05 -0.74 -1.68
N VAL A 134 12.88 -1.19 -1.25
CA VAL A 134 11.60 -0.57 -1.60
C VAL A 134 10.87 -0.17 -0.32
N HIS A 135 10.41 1.08 -0.24
CA HIS A 135 9.55 1.48 0.87
C HIS A 135 8.17 0.84 0.73
N ILE A 136 7.58 0.42 1.83
CA ILE A 136 6.30 -0.27 1.88
C ILE A 136 5.26 0.63 2.51
N ALA A 137 4.18 0.90 1.77
CA ALA A 137 2.99 1.62 2.22
C ALA A 137 1.74 0.77 1.95
N PRO A 138 1.31 -0.11 2.86
CA PRO A 138 0.25 -1.09 2.64
C PRO A 138 -1.08 -0.49 2.15
N ALA A 139 -1.32 0.78 2.42
CA ALA A 139 -2.52 1.48 1.96
C ALA A 139 -2.46 1.91 0.49
N HIS A 140 -1.31 1.86 -0.18
CA HIS A 140 -1.08 2.51 -1.48
C HIS A 140 -0.47 1.61 -2.57
N GLY A 141 -0.38 0.31 -2.37
CA GLY A 141 0.09 -0.67 -3.35
C GLY A 141 -0.47 -2.06 -3.10
N GLN A 142 -0.70 -2.86 -4.15
CA GLN A 142 -1.19 -4.23 -4.00
C GLN A 142 -0.11 -5.15 -3.43
N GLU A 143 1.11 -5.05 -3.96
CA GLU A 143 2.27 -5.77 -3.44
C GLU A 143 2.56 -5.34 -1.99
N ASP A 144 2.53 -4.03 -1.72
CA ASP A 144 2.73 -3.47 -0.37
C ASP A 144 1.68 -3.99 0.63
N TYR A 145 0.41 -4.09 0.20
CA TYR A 145 -0.66 -4.65 1.02
C TYR A 145 -0.44 -6.14 1.29
N ALA A 146 -0.07 -6.91 0.27
CA ALA A 146 0.16 -8.34 0.40
C ALA A 146 1.34 -8.66 1.33
N VAL A 147 2.46 -7.96 1.17
CA VAL A 147 3.61 -8.14 2.08
C VAL A 147 3.31 -7.58 3.47
N GLY A 148 2.64 -6.43 3.56
CA GLY A 148 2.24 -5.82 4.81
C GLY A 148 1.35 -6.74 5.65
N SER A 149 0.41 -7.44 5.01
CA SER A 149 -0.46 -8.43 5.68
C SER A 149 0.31 -9.64 6.21
N ARG A 150 1.41 -10.08 5.54
CA ARG A 150 2.26 -11.18 6.04
C ARG A 150 3.07 -10.80 7.28
N TYR A 151 3.44 -9.53 7.40
CA TYR A 151 4.21 -8.99 8.52
C TYR A 151 3.34 -8.26 9.56
N ASP A 152 2.01 -8.36 9.45
CA ASP A 152 1.06 -7.67 10.35
C ASP A 152 1.31 -6.16 10.45
N LEU A 153 1.71 -5.54 9.33
CA LEU A 153 1.93 -4.11 9.28
C LEU A 153 0.60 -3.35 9.30
N LYS A 154 0.59 -2.21 9.98
CA LYS A 154 -0.57 -1.33 10.00
C LYS A 154 -0.90 -0.84 8.59
N VAL A 155 -2.17 -0.98 8.18
CA VAL A 155 -2.69 -0.36 6.96
C VAL A 155 -3.09 1.08 7.29
N ASP A 156 -2.13 1.99 7.25
CA ASP A 156 -2.32 3.41 7.54
C ASP A 156 -2.62 4.17 6.25
N ASN A 157 -3.86 4.65 6.10
CA ASN A 157 -4.30 5.38 4.92
C ASN A 157 -4.57 6.86 5.25
N PRO A 158 -3.57 7.74 5.13
CA PRO A 158 -3.71 9.15 5.41
C PRO A 158 -4.40 9.93 4.27
N VAL A 159 -4.91 9.27 3.22
CA VAL A 159 -5.48 9.93 2.04
C VAL A 159 -7.00 9.71 1.98
N GLY A 160 -7.76 10.80 1.92
CA GLY A 160 -9.20 10.82 1.80
C GLY A 160 -9.73 10.40 0.41
N PRO A 161 -11.06 10.28 0.28
CA PRO A 161 -11.69 9.88 -0.99
C PRO A 161 -11.53 10.92 -2.12
N ASP A 162 -11.20 12.15 -1.77
CA ASP A 162 -10.93 13.27 -2.70
C ASP A 162 -9.46 13.32 -3.16
N GLY A 163 -8.62 12.35 -2.77
CA GLY A 163 -7.20 12.31 -3.09
C GLY A 163 -6.36 13.33 -2.32
N ARG A 164 -6.89 13.86 -1.20
CA ARG A 164 -6.16 14.76 -0.30
C ARG A 164 -5.75 14.06 0.97
N PHE A 165 -4.64 14.48 1.53
CA PHE A 165 -4.26 14.06 2.88
C PHE A 165 -5.30 14.51 3.89
N LEU A 166 -5.58 13.65 4.88
CA LEU A 166 -6.50 13.94 5.98
C LEU A 166 -6.02 15.16 6.80
N PRO A 167 -6.92 15.89 7.45
CA PRO A 167 -6.57 17.11 8.19
C PRO A 167 -5.57 16.90 9.34
N ASP A 168 -5.50 15.69 9.86
CA ASP A 168 -4.60 15.28 10.95
C ASP A 168 -3.26 14.71 10.46
N THR A 169 -3.03 14.65 9.15
CA THR A 169 -1.76 14.16 8.58
C THR A 169 -0.65 15.18 8.82
N PRO A 170 0.37 14.88 9.65
CA PRO A 170 1.44 15.83 9.95
C PRO A 170 2.18 16.26 8.68
N LEU A 171 2.56 17.53 8.59
CA LEU A 171 3.30 18.17 7.49
C LEU A 171 2.55 18.28 6.15
N PHE A 172 1.55 17.45 5.88
CA PHE A 172 0.90 17.32 4.55
C PHE A 172 -0.61 17.52 4.59
N ALA A 173 -1.20 17.89 5.73
CA ALA A 173 -2.65 18.06 5.92
C ALA A 173 -3.32 18.79 4.75
N SER A 174 -4.43 18.22 4.25
CA SER A 174 -5.29 18.77 3.20
C SER A 174 -4.63 18.98 1.82
N LEU A 175 -3.36 18.66 1.65
CA LEU A 175 -2.71 18.73 0.33
C LEU A 175 -3.20 17.59 -0.56
N HIS A 176 -3.48 17.90 -1.83
CA HIS A 176 -3.72 16.86 -2.83
C HIS A 176 -2.43 16.08 -3.08
N VAL A 177 -2.50 14.75 -3.19
CA VAL A 177 -1.33 13.86 -3.25
C VAL A 177 -0.30 14.26 -4.34
N PHE A 178 -0.75 14.64 -5.52
CA PHE A 178 0.17 15.08 -6.58
C PHE A 178 0.86 16.42 -6.28
N ALA A 179 0.16 17.33 -5.60
CA ALA A 179 0.74 18.59 -5.14
C ALA A 179 1.70 18.38 -3.95
N ALA A 180 1.46 17.34 -3.15
CA ALA A 180 2.32 17.00 -2.01
C ALA A 180 3.71 16.50 -2.42
N ASN A 181 3.92 15.99 -3.64
CA ASN A 181 5.24 15.53 -4.09
C ASN A 181 6.35 16.57 -3.87
N GLY A 182 6.08 17.83 -4.26
CA GLY A 182 7.03 18.93 -4.03
C GLY A 182 7.31 19.15 -2.55
N ARG A 183 6.25 19.17 -1.72
CA ARG A 183 6.39 19.37 -0.27
C ARG A 183 7.15 18.22 0.41
N VAL A 184 6.94 16.97 -0.02
CA VAL A 184 7.70 15.80 0.48
C VAL A 184 9.18 15.94 0.13
N ILE A 185 9.48 16.30 -1.12
CA ILE A 185 10.86 16.52 -1.58
C ILE A 185 11.54 17.63 -0.76
N ASP A 186 10.86 18.75 -0.53
CA ASP A 186 11.41 19.87 0.25
C ASP A 186 11.63 19.47 1.72
N THR A 187 10.72 18.67 2.28
CA THR A 187 10.87 18.13 3.64
C THR A 187 12.09 17.21 3.75
N LEU A 188 12.25 16.29 2.79
CA LEU A 188 13.40 15.39 2.72
C LEU A 188 14.73 16.14 2.57
N LYS A 189 14.75 17.21 1.77
CA LYS A 189 15.93 18.10 1.65
C LYS A 189 16.25 18.76 2.98
N ALA A 190 15.26 19.35 3.63
CA ALA A 190 15.45 20.06 4.90
C ALA A 190 15.98 19.13 6.02
N GLN A 191 15.61 17.84 5.96
CA GLN A 191 16.08 16.82 6.92
C GLN A 191 17.41 16.13 6.49
N GLY A 192 17.98 16.47 5.32
CA GLY A 192 19.17 15.82 4.79
C GLY A 192 18.93 14.37 4.31
N MET A 193 17.67 13.96 4.15
CA MET A 193 17.32 12.58 3.79
C MET A 193 17.20 12.35 2.28
N LEU A 194 17.13 13.40 1.48
CA LEU A 194 17.13 13.30 0.04
C LEU A 194 18.55 13.11 -0.49
N LEU A 195 18.80 11.99 -1.18
CA LEU A 195 20.10 11.73 -1.81
C LEU A 195 20.13 12.24 -3.25
N ARG A 196 19.10 11.94 -4.05
CA ARG A 196 19.06 12.35 -5.45
C ARG A 196 17.63 12.54 -5.95
N ILE A 197 17.47 13.41 -6.96
CA ILE A 197 16.27 13.56 -7.77
C ILE A 197 16.64 13.31 -9.22
N THR A 198 15.86 12.48 -9.91
CA THR A 198 15.97 12.25 -11.34
C THR A 198 14.61 12.39 -12.02
N ARG A 199 14.60 12.72 -13.30
CA ARG A 199 13.39 12.65 -14.13
C ARG A 199 13.41 11.38 -14.92
N ILE A 200 12.30 10.65 -14.89
CA ILE A 200 12.15 9.42 -15.66
C ILE A 200 10.87 9.47 -16.49
N ASN A 201 10.88 8.71 -17.57
CA ASN A 201 9.69 8.45 -18.36
C ASN A 201 9.29 6.98 -18.15
N HIS A 202 8.10 6.75 -17.61
CA HIS A 202 7.57 5.42 -17.39
C HIS A 202 6.06 5.37 -17.61
N SER A 203 5.51 4.18 -17.79
CA SER A 203 4.07 3.97 -17.86
C SER A 203 3.43 4.24 -16.49
N TYR A 204 2.34 4.98 -16.48
CA TYR A 204 1.57 5.27 -15.28
C TYR A 204 0.08 4.99 -15.54
N PRO A 205 -0.63 4.33 -14.62
CA PRO A 205 -2.05 4.02 -14.81
C PRO A 205 -2.90 5.29 -14.85
N HIS A 206 -3.76 5.37 -15.88
CA HIS A 206 -4.69 6.48 -16.08
C HIS A 206 -6.13 5.97 -16.12
N CYS A 207 -7.05 6.79 -15.63
CA CYS A 207 -8.47 6.54 -15.79
C CYS A 207 -8.82 6.46 -17.28
N TRP A 208 -9.41 5.34 -17.70
CA TRP A 208 -9.75 5.15 -19.13
C TRP A 208 -10.75 6.19 -19.65
N ARG A 209 -11.61 6.73 -18.78
CA ARG A 209 -12.63 7.73 -19.13
C ARG A 209 -12.08 9.16 -19.11
N HIS A 210 -11.46 9.58 -18.00
CA HIS A 210 -11.00 10.96 -17.81
C HIS A 210 -9.57 11.21 -18.30
N LYS A 211 -8.84 10.14 -18.60
CA LYS A 211 -7.41 10.20 -19.01
C LYS A 211 -6.49 10.88 -17.98
N THR A 212 -6.94 10.99 -16.76
CA THR A 212 -6.16 11.51 -15.62
C THR A 212 -5.44 10.39 -14.89
N PRO A 213 -4.25 10.65 -14.29
CA PRO A 213 -3.56 9.65 -13.48
C PRO A 213 -4.45 9.22 -12.31
N VAL A 214 -4.36 7.94 -11.96
CA VAL A 214 -5.07 7.36 -10.82
C VAL A 214 -4.11 7.13 -9.66
N ILE A 215 -4.64 6.98 -8.45
CA ILE A 215 -3.89 6.59 -7.26
C ILE A 215 -4.44 5.28 -6.71
N PHE A 216 -3.58 4.52 -6.05
CA PHE A 216 -4.00 3.37 -5.25
C PHE A 216 -4.22 3.82 -3.81
N ARG A 217 -5.34 3.44 -3.22
CA ARG A 217 -5.64 3.62 -1.81
C ARG A 217 -6.55 2.52 -1.31
N THR A 218 -6.33 2.07 -0.09
CA THR A 218 -7.24 1.14 0.57
C THR A 218 -8.53 1.85 0.95
N THR A 219 -9.64 1.14 0.79
CA THR A 219 -10.96 1.56 1.25
C THR A 219 -11.67 0.35 1.84
N PRO A 220 -12.46 0.52 2.92
CA PRO A 220 -13.36 -0.54 3.36
C PRO A 220 -14.27 -0.96 2.21
N GLN A 221 -14.43 -2.25 2.03
CA GLN A 221 -15.26 -2.84 0.98
C GLN A 221 -16.04 -4.02 1.54
N TRP A 222 -17.17 -4.33 0.90
CA TRP A 222 -17.99 -5.48 1.23
C TRP A 222 -17.67 -6.63 0.28
N PHE A 223 -17.50 -7.82 0.86
CA PHE A 223 -17.12 -9.02 0.11
C PHE A 223 -18.05 -10.18 0.43
N ILE A 224 -18.36 -10.98 -0.61
CA ILE A 224 -18.87 -12.35 -0.43
C ILE A 224 -17.64 -13.26 -0.39
N SER A 225 -17.45 -13.94 0.74
CA SER A 225 -16.36 -14.90 0.87
C SER A 225 -16.63 -16.14 0.02
N MET A 226 -15.65 -16.52 -0.77
CA MET A 226 -15.72 -17.76 -1.56
C MET A 226 -15.49 -19.02 -0.69
N GLU A 227 -14.85 -18.86 0.47
CA GLU A 227 -14.52 -19.99 1.34
C GLU A 227 -15.56 -20.23 2.44
N GLN A 228 -16.17 -19.16 2.98
CA GLN A 228 -17.17 -19.30 4.04
C GLN A 228 -18.36 -20.14 3.55
N HIS A 229 -18.85 -21.01 4.43
CA HIS A 229 -19.92 -21.97 4.16
C HIS A 229 -19.69 -22.87 2.95
N GLY A 230 -18.44 -23.00 2.48
CA GLY A 230 -18.06 -23.89 1.38
C GLY A 230 -18.59 -23.47 0.00
N LEU A 231 -18.81 -22.18 -0.25
CA LEU A 231 -19.36 -21.68 -1.50
C LEU A 231 -18.56 -22.15 -2.72
N ARG A 232 -17.23 -22.00 -2.69
CA ARG A 232 -16.33 -22.45 -3.77
C ARG A 232 -16.46 -23.97 -4.02
N ALA A 233 -16.38 -24.76 -2.94
CA ALA A 233 -16.46 -26.21 -3.05
C ALA A 233 -17.79 -26.65 -3.68
N ARG A 234 -18.92 -26.08 -3.23
CA ARG A 234 -20.26 -26.34 -3.77
C ARG A 234 -20.37 -25.93 -5.23
N ALA A 235 -19.86 -24.77 -5.59
CA ALA A 235 -19.88 -24.30 -6.99
C ALA A 235 -19.10 -25.25 -7.92
N LEU A 236 -17.92 -25.72 -7.49
CA LEU A 236 -17.12 -26.69 -8.26
C LEU A 236 -17.81 -28.07 -8.40
N GLU A 237 -18.56 -28.48 -7.40
CA GLU A 237 -19.38 -29.70 -7.48
C GLU A 237 -20.57 -29.54 -8.43
N GLU A 238 -21.26 -28.41 -8.39
CA GLU A 238 -22.42 -28.15 -9.28
C GLU A 238 -21.97 -28.00 -10.75
N ILE A 239 -20.80 -27.42 -11.02
CA ILE A 239 -20.25 -27.33 -12.39
C ILE A 239 -20.14 -28.70 -13.04
N LYS A 240 -19.74 -29.75 -12.29
CA LYS A 240 -19.64 -31.13 -12.82
C LYS A 240 -20.99 -31.74 -13.25
N LYS A 241 -22.10 -31.19 -12.80
CA LYS A 241 -23.44 -31.65 -13.16
C LYS A 241 -24.00 -30.94 -14.40
N VAL A 242 -23.35 -29.90 -14.87
CA VAL A 242 -23.76 -29.10 -16.02
C VAL A 242 -23.23 -29.72 -17.31
N ARG A 243 -24.07 -29.82 -18.31
CA ARG A 243 -23.66 -30.20 -19.66
C ARG A 243 -23.12 -28.98 -20.41
N PHE A 244 -21.88 -29.03 -20.80
CA PHE A 244 -21.23 -27.95 -21.56
C PHE A 244 -21.26 -28.24 -23.08
N THR A 245 -21.45 -27.18 -23.87
CA THR A 245 -21.31 -27.20 -25.31
C THR A 245 -20.63 -25.91 -25.76
N PRO A 246 -19.37 -25.96 -26.19
CA PRO A 246 -18.45 -27.12 -26.30
C PRO A 246 -17.93 -27.63 -24.95
N ASP A 247 -17.48 -28.88 -24.94
CA ASP A 247 -17.06 -29.58 -23.70
C ASP A 247 -15.92 -28.87 -22.92
N TRP A 248 -15.02 -28.16 -23.60
CA TRP A 248 -13.93 -27.41 -22.96
C TRP A 248 -14.42 -26.29 -22.00
N GLY A 249 -15.69 -25.89 -22.12
CA GLY A 249 -16.32 -24.90 -21.23
C GLY A 249 -16.28 -25.31 -19.77
N GLU A 250 -16.39 -26.61 -19.47
CA GLU A 250 -16.32 -27.13 -18.10
C GLU A 250 -14.98 -26.83 -17.45
N ALA A 251 -13.88 -27.24 -18.07
CA ALA A 251 -12.52 -27.05 -17.54
C ALA A 251 -12.22 -25.55 -17.32
N ARG A 252 -12.65 -24.70 -18.26
CA ARG A 252 -12.46 -23.25 -18.15
C ARG A 252 -13.24 -22.66 -16.97
N LEU A 253 -14.51 -23.03 -16.79
CA LEU A 253 -15.32 -22.51 -15.69
C LEU A 253 -14.81 -23.02 -14.33
N GLN A 254 -14.38 -24.29 -14.25
CA GLN A 254 -13.76 -24.86 -13.05
C GLN A 254 -12.50 -24.08 -12.66
N ASP A 255 -11.60 -23.79 -13.60
CA ASP A 255 -10.37 -23.03 -13.32
C ASP A 255 -10.68 -21.60 -12.85
N MET A 256 -11.64 -20.94 -13.49
CA MET A 256 -12.10 -19.59 -13.09
C MET A 256 -12.66 -19.56 -11.66
N VAL A 257 -13.48 -20.55 -11.28
CA VAL A 257 -14.08 -20.62 -9.95
C VAL A 257 -13.04 -21.04 -8.90
N ALA A 258 -12.16 -21.98 -9.24
CA ALA A 258 -11.12 -22.46 -8.34
C ALA A 258 -10.16 -21.35 -7.92
N LYS A 259 -9.83 -20.44 -8.83
CA LYS A 259 -8.88 -19.33 -8.60
C LYS A 259 -9.54 -18.00 -8.27
N ARG A 260 -10.89 -17.95 -8.20
CA ARG A 260 -11.61 -16.69 -7.97
C ARG A 260 -11.35 -16.16 -6.56
N PRO A 261 -10.91 -14.90 -6.40
CA PRO A 261 -10.87 -14.27 -5.09
C PRO A 261 -12.27 -14.02 -4.55
N ASP A 262 -12.39 -13.61 -3.28
CA ASP A 262 -13.63 -13.14 -2.69
C ASP A 262 -14.26 -12.05 -3.57
N TRP A 263 -15.59 -12.08 -3.70
CA TRP A 263 -16.30 -11.17 -4.58
C TRP A 263 -16.58 -9.83 -3.89
N CYS A 264 -15.86 -8.78 -4.28
CA CYS A 264 -16.18 -7.43 -3.85
C CYS A 264 -17.49 -6.96 -4.46
N ILE A 265 -18.52 -6.80 -3.62
CA ILE A 265 -19.87 -6.41 -4.03
C ILE A 265 -20.18 -4.93 -3.86
N SER A 266 -19.35 -4.18 -3.15
CA SER A 266 -19.53 -2.74 -2.97
C SER A 266 -18.95 -1.91 -4.11
N ARG A 267 -19.65 -0.83 -4.47
CA ARG A 267 -19.24 0.13 -5.49
C ARG A 267 -19.48 1.55 -4.99
N GLN A 268 -18.53 2.43 -5.25
CA GLN A 268 -18.63 3.87 -5.00
C GLN A 268 -19.25 4.53 -6.24
N ARG A 269 -20.59 4.48 -6.34
CA ARG A 269 -21.38 5.02 -7.46
C ARG A 269 -22.52 5.87 -6.94
N TYR A 270 -22.93 6.86 -7.73
CA TYR A 270 -24.10 7.70 -7.44
C TYR A 270 -25.43 7.03 -7.82
N TRP A 271 -25.37 5.97 -8.63
CA TRP A 271 -26.53 5.23 -9.08
C TRP A 271 -26.30 3.73 -8.86
N GLY A 272 -27.32 3.07 -8.32
CA GLY A 272 -27.34 1.64 -8.04
C GLY A 272 -28.13 1.33 -6.77
N VAL A 273 -28.35 0.04 -6.49
CA VAL A 273 -28.98 -0.40 -5.24
C VAL A 273 -28.07 -0.12 -4.06
N PRO A 274 -28.49 0.66 -3.04
CA PRO A 274 -27.62 0.98 -1.92
C PRO A 274 -27.41 -0.22 -1.00
N ILE A 275 -26.23 -0.26 -0.35
CA ILE A 275 -25.95 -1.17 0.75
C ILE A 275 -26.54 -0.54 2.02
N THR A 276 -27.71 -0.98 2.46
CA THR A 276 -28.50 -0.37 3.54
C THR A 276 -28.02 -0.82 4.93
N LEU A 277 -26.75 -0.52 5.23
CA LEU A 277 -26.09 -0.90 6.48
C LEU A 277 -25.60 0.30 7.27
N PHE A 278 -25.46 0.11 8.58
CA PHE A 278 -24.81 1.06 9.49
C PHE A 278 -23.60 0.39 10.14
N THR A 279 -22.45 1.05 10.10
CA THR A 279 -21.18 0.57 10.66
C THR A 279 -20.70 1.49 11.78
N HIS A 280 -20.11 0.89 12.81
CA HIS A 280 -19.53 1.64 13.92
C HIS A 280 -18.29 2.43 13.43
N LYS A 281 -18.22 3.72 13.77
CA LYS A 281 -17.20 4.65 13.26
C LYS A 281 -15.76 4.25 13.54
N GLN A 282 -15.50 3.57 14.68
CA GLN A 282 -14.16 3.20 15.12
C GLN A 282 -13.82 1.76 14.77
N THR A 283 -14.75 0.80 14.97
CA THR A 283 -14.47 -0.64 14.78
C THR A 283 -14.83 -1.13 13.38
N GLY A 284 -15.70 -0.42 12.65
CA GLY A 284 -16.24 -0.88 11.37
C GLY A 284 -17.27 -2.01 11.48
N GLU A 285 -17.60 -2.46 12.70
CA GLU A 285 -18.58 -3.52 12.93
C GLU A 285 -20.00 -3.06 12.60
N LEU A 286 -20.84 -4.02 12.22
CA LEU A 286 -22.24 -3.79 11.97
C LEU A 286 -23.01 -3.44 13.24
N HIS A 287 -24.07 -2.67 13.10
CA HIS A 287 -24.99 -2.40 14.20
C HIS A 287 -25.62 -3.73 14.69
N PRO A 288 -25.78 -3.95 16.01
CA PRO A 288 -26.40 -5.19 16.54
C PRO A 288 -27.76 -5.50 15.91
N ASP A 289 -28.59 -4.48 15.70
CA ASP A 289 -29.94 -4.62 15.13
C ASP A 289 -29.96 -4.50 13.59
N THR A 290 -28.86 -4.88 12.91
CA THR A 290 -28.71 -4.72 11.46
C THR A 290 -29.89 -5.27 10.66
N LEU A 291 -30.41 -6.45 11.01
CA LEU A 291 -31.52 -7.06 10.26
C LEU A 291 -32.80 -6.23 10.34
N GLU A 292 -33.12 -5.70 11.50
CA GLU A 292 -34.29 -4.82 11.70
C GLU A 292 -34.11 -3.50 10.96
N LEU A 293 -32.92 -2.90 11.05
CA LEU A 293 -32.60 -1.65 10.35
C LEU A 293 -32.65 -1.79 8.83
N MET A 294 -32.20 -2.93 8.30
CA MET A 294 -32.34 -3.26 6.85
C MET A 294 -33.79 -3.35 6.43
N GLU A 295 -34.65 -4.01 7.23
CA GLU A 295 -36.08 -4.11 6.94
C GLU A 295 -36.74 -2.74 6.97
N GLN A 296 -36.44 -1.90 7.96
CA GLN A 296 -36.96 -0.53 8.02
C GLN A 296 -36.50 0.32 6.84
N ALA A 297 -35.23 0.16 6.39
CA ALA A 297 -34.71 0.83 5.20
C ALA A 297 -35.42 0.35 3.94
N ALA A 298 -35.63 -0.97 3.79
CA ALA A 298 -36.35 -1.57 2.67
C ALA A 298 -37.77 -1.02 2.54
N GLN A 299 -38.51 -0.96 3.64
CA GLN A 299 -39.88 -0.39 3.69
C GLN A 299 -39.92 1.09 3.29
N ARG A 300 -38.87 1.87 3.65
CA ARG A 300 -38.78 3.28 3.22
C ARG A 300 -38.51 3.39 1.72
N ILE A 301 -37.62 2.55 1.19
CA ILE A 301 -37.30 2.49 -0.23
C ILE A 301 -38.51 2.04 -1.05
N GLU A 302 -39.30 1.09 -0.54
CA GLU A 302 -40.54 0.64 -1.21
C GLU A 302 -41.56 1.78 -1.38
N ARG A 303 -41.63 2.70 -0.39
CA ARG A 303 -42.59 3.82 -0.40
C ARG A 303 -42.07 5.03 -1.17
N GLY A 304 -40.78 5.34 -1.05
CA GLY A 304 -40.18 6.60 -1.54
C GLY A 304 -39.17 6.42 -2.66
N GLY A 305 -38.92 5.18 -3.10
CA GLY A 305 -37.86 4.90 -4.05
C GLY A 305 -36.47 4.91 -3.39
N ILE A 306 -35.44 4.71 -4.21
CA ILE A 306 -34.05 4.53 -3.75
C ILE A 306 -33.49 5.78 -3.06
N ASP A 307 -34.01 6.97 -3.42
CA ASP A 307 -33.60 8.24 -2.84
C ASP A 307 -33.91 8.33 -1.34
N ALA A 308 -34.93 7.58 -0.88
CA ALA A 308 -35.28 7.50 0.53
C ALA A 308 -34.13 6.99 1.43
N TRP A 309 -33.19 6.20 0.89
CA TRP A 309 -31.96 5.83 1.61
C TRP A 309 -30.95 6.98 1.65
N TRP A 310 -30.77 7.66 0.53
CA TRP A 310 -29.77 8.73 0.45
C TRP A 310 -30.13 9.94 1.30
N GLU A 311 -31.42 10.28 1.34
CA GLU A 311 -31.99 11.41 2.13
C GLU A 311 -32.14 11.08 3.62
N LEU A 312 -32.13 9.80 4.00
CA LEU A 312 -32.32 9.35 5.37
C LEU A 312 -31.27 9.93 6.32
N ASP A 313 -31.71 10.65 7.34
CA ASP A 313 -30.85 10.99 8.50
C ASP A 313 -30.71 9.73 9.38
N PRO A 314 -29.46 9.29 9.68
CA PRO A 314 -29.24 8.14 10.57
C PRO A 314 -29.97 8.23 11.92
N ILE A 315 -30.17 9.43 12.46
CA ILE A 315 -30.88 9.66 13.74
C ILE A 315 -32.30 9.11 13.70
N GLU A 316 -32.97 9.12 12.54
CA GLU A 316 -34.34 8.64 12.41
C GLU A 316 -34.49 7.13 12.66
N LEU A 317 -33.45 6.33 12.39
CA LEU A 317 -33.43 4.90 12.62
C LEU A 317 -32.63 4.51 13.87
N LEU A 318 -31.54 5.18 14.13
CA LEU A 318 -30.60 4.82 15.18
C LEU A 318 -30.83 5.58 16.50
N GLY A 319 -31.58 6.68 16.47
CA GLY A 319 -31.76 7.51 17.66
C GLY A 319 -30.41 7.98 18.22
N THR A 320 -30.14 7.64 19.48
CA THR A 320 -28.88 8.01 20.18
C THR A 320 -27.64 7.35 19.58
N ASP A 321 -27.78 6.17 18.98
CA ASP A 321 -26.66 5.39 18.45
C ASP A 321 -26.09 6.00 17.16
N ALA A 322 -26.81 6.95 16.53
CA ALA A 322 -26.30 7.72 15.39
C ALA A 322 -24.99 8.49 15.71
N ALA A 323 -24.69 8.74 16.99
CA ALA A 323 -23.42 9.33 17.41
C ALA A 323 -22.22 8.43 17.07
N ASP A 324 -22.38 7.12 17.19
CA ASP A 324 -21.30 6.14 17.07
C ASP A 324 -21.30 5.37 15.72
N TYR A 325 -22.40 5.44 14.97
CA TYR A 325 -22.55 4.72 13.71
C TYR A 325 -22.59 5.66 12.51
N VAL A 326 -22.20 5.13 11.36
CA VAL A 326 -22.24 5.81 10.06
C VAL A 326 -23.01 4.99 9.05
N LYS A 327 -23.83 5.65 8.24
CA LYS A 327 -24.55 5.07 7.12
C LYS A 327 -23.60 4.72 5.99
N VAL A 328 -23.64 3.47 5.50
CA VAL A 328 -22.90 3.03 4.32
C VAL A 328 -23.42 3.77 3.08
N LYS A 329 -22.49 4.29 2.27
CA LYS A 329 -22.79 5.08 1.05
C LYS A 329 -22.48 4.33 -0.24
N ASP A 330 -22.11 3.06 -0.15
CA ASP A 330 -21.81 2.23 -1.31
C ASP A 330 -23.08 1.67 -1.94
N THR A 331 -22.98 1.38 -3.22
CA THR A 331 -24.02 0.64 -3.97
C THR A 331 -23.54 -0.79 -4.22
N LEU A 332 -24.48 -1.70 -4.48
CA LEU A 332 -24.18 -3.07 -4.86
C LEU A 332 -23.58 -3.14 -6.28
N ASP A 333 -22.78 -4.17 -6.52
CA ASP A 333 -22.34 -4.56 -7.85
C ASP A 333 -23.56 -4.98 -8.68
N VAL A 334 -23.68 -4.46 -9.89
CA VAL A 334 -24.81 -4.75 -10.80
C VAL A 334 -24.97 -6.23 -11.10
N TRP A 335 -23.89 -7.01 -11.04
CA TRP A 335 -23.96 -8.47 -11.18
C TRP A 335 -24.61 -9.16 -9.97
N PHE A 336 -24.55 -8.53 -8.80
CA PHE A 336 -25.28 -8.99 -7.62
C PHE A 336 -26.77 -8.71 -7.78
N ASP A 337 -27.14 -7.52 -8.28
CA ASP A 337 -28.55 -7.13 -8.50
C ASP A 337 -29.22 -8.00 -9.55
N SER A 338 -28.47 -8.45 -10.57
CA SER A 338 -29.00 -9.23 -11.69
C SER A 338 -29.01 -10.75 -11.46
N GLY A 339 -28.36 -11.24 -10.42
CA GLY A 339 -28.31 -12.66 -10.05
C GLY A 339 -29.47 -13.05 -9.16
#